data_0feb788c6d3fdc378de54097d78c74b2
#
_entry.id   0feb788c6d3fdc378de54097d78c74b2
#
_cell.length_a   1.000
_cell.length_b   1.000
_cell.length_c   1.000
_cell.angle_alpha   90.00
_cell.angle_beta   90.00
_cell.angle_gamma   90.00
#
_symmetry.space_group_name_H-M   'P 1'
#
loop_
_entity.id
_entity.type
_entity.pdbx_description
1 polymer ?
#
loop_
_entity_poly.entity_id
_entity_poly.type
_entity_poly.pdbx_seq_one_letter_code
_entity_poly.pdbx_strand_id
1 'polypeptide(L)'
;MTSTYIRNATWAPTGESFDIRLTPGHTQVVPEFGGITICDAEVKPAGQMNIPERGRVVDATGKLILPALFDLHAKIELEGRSKRESVTRTGQAAVQGGVWGLLVQPTPGFMFDNSASLDSFREAVGQRSVAEMIPAGCISQGMKGDQQAPYNTLSARGINILSDAGERPGNLLMLHRAMKYVAELDMCMAIRGDVPSITANTYMHPSTTSYQLGLHGTPACAEEIGLEIIVRLAKDAGCRLHVQTVSTAAGVDIIRRAKAEGCKITAEVALHHLLFTHQNVGDYDTTFKTVPPLRDQADADALLAAVKDGTIDCIVSDHTPCTPFAKKQDFPSAPQGMCLLDHFLPTIYTKLVQTGKLSWAELVKACCVNPCSIACPGVTNPEEPEGMPLMLFDPAARTVVSEENLPCGALNTPLLGQELCGSVTLPLQ
;
A
#
# COMPACT_ATOMS: atom_id res chain seq x y z
N MET A 1 6.84 -5.10 34.85
CA MET A 1 7.58 -4.99 33.59
C MET A 1 8.41 -3.71 33.66
N THR A 2 9.68 -3.74 33.31
CA THR A 2 10.55 -2.55 33.28
C THR A 2 10.14 -1.71 32.07
N SER A 3 9.71 -0.47 32.29
CA SER A 3 9.37 0.46 31.21
C SER A 3 10.60 0.76 30.37
N THR A 4 10.44 0.83 29.04
CA THR A 4 11.48 1.28 28.11
C THR A 4 11.20 2.72 27.74
N TYR A 5 12.26 3.55 27.79
CA TYR A 5 12.21 4.97 27.45
C TYR A 5 13.13 5.23 26.26
N ILE A 6 12.68 6.04 25.31
CA ILE A 6 13.44 6.47 24.14
C ILE A 6 13.60 7.97 24.25
N ARG A 7 14.85 8.46 24.19
CA ARG A 7 15.18 9.89 24.31
C ARG A 7 15.61 10.48 22.99
N ASN A 8 15.33 11.78 22.81
CA ASN A 8 15.84 12.60 21.71
C ASN A 8 15.48 12.09 20.32
N ALA A 9 14.34 11.39 20.18
CA ALA A 9 13.85 11.00 18.86
C ALA A 9 13.30 12.25 18.14
N THR A 10 13.68 12.45 16.89
CA THR A 10 13.26 13.61 16.10
C THR A 10 12.00 13.29 15.31
N TRP A 11 10.93 14.10 15.47
CA TRP A 11 9.72 13.96 14.66
C TRP A 11 10.02 14.32 13.21
N ALA A 12 9.86 13.34 12.30
CA ALA A 12 10.31 13.46 10.93
C ALA A 12 9.71 14.65 10.15
N PRO A 13 8.39 14.97 10.27
CA PRO A 13 7.80 16.10 9.56
C PRO A 13 8.28 17.50 10.00
N THR A 14 8.59 17.75 11.27
CA THR A 14 8.91 19.10 11.78
C THR A 14 10.36 19.26 12.22
N GLY A 15 11.07 18.16 12.50
CA GLY A 15 12.43 18.20 13.05
C GLY A 15 12.49 18.44 14.56
N GLU A 16 11.37 18.50 15.26
CA GLU A 16 11.31 18.66 16.72
C GLU A 16 11.66 17.36 17.44
N SER A 17 12.28 17.48 18.62
CA SER A 17 12.73 16.31 19.39
C SER A 17 11.76 15.96 20.52
N PHE A 18 11.54 14.66 20.70
CA PHE A 18 10.60 14.07 21.66
C PHE A 18 11.23 12.94 22.47
N ASP A 19 10.71 12.77 23.70
CA ASP A 19 10.96 11.59 24.51
C ASP A 19 9.71 10.70 24.49
N ILE A 20 9.90 9.36 24.48
CA ILE A 20 8.83 8.38 24.39
C ILE A 20 8.97 7.39 25.53
N ARG A 21 7.85 7.10 26.20
CA ARG A 21 7.73 5.96 27.10
C ARG A 21 6.85 4.90 26.46
N LEU A 22 7.36 3.70 26.30
CA LEU A 22 6.56 2.58 25.80
C LEU A 22 5.58 2.14 26.89
N THR A 23 4.28 2.23 26.60
CA THR A 23 3.18 1.99 27.54
C THR A 23 2.06 1.22 26.83
N PRO A 24 2.10 -0.13 26.85
CA PRO A 24 1.08 -0.93 26.20
C PRO A 24 -0.35 -0.55 26.63
N GLY A 25 -1.25 -0.45 25.66
CA GLY A 25 -2.64 -0.05 25.87
C GLY A 25 -2.84 1.46 26.12
N HIS A 26 -1.81 2.29 26.02
CA HIS A 26 -1.94 3.74 26.08
C HIS A 26 -2.25 4.31 24.70
N THR A 27 -3.24 5.20 24.62
CA THR A 27 -3.58 5.91 23.38
C THR A 27 -3.52 7.41 23.64
N GLN A 28 -2.88 8.16 22.77
CA GLN A 28 -2.66 9.60 22.91
C GLN A 28 -2.84 10.32 21.57
N VAL A 29 -3.59 11.42 21.57
CA VAL A 29 -3.56 12.41 20.48
C VAL A 29 -2.36 13.32 20.72
N VAL A 30 -1.47 13.43 19.76
CA VAL A 30 -0.26 14.25 19.83
C VAL A 30 -0.43 15.50 18.96
N PRO A 31 -0.73 16.68 19.56
CA PRO A 31 -0.95 17.91 18.79
C PRO A 31 0.27 18.29 17.93
N GLU A 32 1.47 18.10 18.45
CA GLU A 32 2.75 18.36 17.77
C GLU A 32 2.96 17.49 16.53
N PHE A 33 2.26 16.34 16.46
CA PHE A 33 2.25 15.46 15.30
C PHE A 33 1.08 15.76 14.34
N GLY A 34 0.52 16.98 14.41
CA GLY A 34 -0.63 17.37 13.59
C GLY A 34 -1.95 16.73 14.05
N GLY A 35 -2.05 16.36 15.34
CA GLY A 35 -3.24 15.74 15.91
C GLY A 35 -3.37 14.24 15.59
N ILE A 36 -2.30 13.59 15.14
CA ILE A 36 -2.29 12.14 14.92
C ILE A 36 -2.44 11.42 16.26
N THR A 37 -3.32 10.42 16.29
CA THR A 37 -3.47 9.52 17.44
C THR A 37 -2.45 8.38 17.35
N ILE A 38 -1.76 8.11 18.45
CA ILE A 38 -0.78 7.02 18.58
C ILE A 38 -1.22 6.01 19.63
N CYS A 39 -0.77 4.76 19.49
CA CYS A 39 -0.99 3.71 20.47
C CYS A 39 0.33 3.17 21.05
N ASP A 40 0.23 2.47 22.18
CA ASP A 40 1.31 1.78 22.88
C ASP A 40 2.51 2.68 23.26
N ALA A 41 2.33 4.00 23.25
CA ALA A 41 3.37 4.96 23.63
C ALA A 41 2.81 6.22 24.27
N GLU A 42 3.57 6.80 25.20
CA GLU A 42 3.40 8.18 25.69
C GLU A 42 4.52 9.03 25.11
N VAL A 43 4.17 10.16 24.48
CA VAL A 43 5.12 11.09 23.85
C VAL A 43 5.08 12.44 24.56
N LYS A 44 6.26 13.01 24.82
CA LYS A 44 6.44 14.36 25.35
C LYS A 44 7.59 15.08 24.64
N PRO A 45 7.60 16.42 24.57
CA PRO A 45 8.77 17.16 24.12
C PRO A 45 10.03 16.73 24.87
N ALA A 46 11.18 16.77 24.20
CA ALA A 46 12.45 16.31 24.76
C ALA A 46 12.79 17.02 26.08
N GLY A 47 13.21 16.24 27.08
CA GLY A 47 13.53 16.73 28.43
C GLY A 47 12.32 16.94 29.35
N GLN A 48 11.09 16.75 28.90
CA GLN A 48 9.88 16.91 29.73
C GLN A 48 9.37 15.58 30.31
N MET A 49 9.90 14.45 29.87
CA MET A 49 9.53 13.15 30.41
C MET A 49 10.36 12.79 31.63
N ASN A 50 9.68 12.47 32.74
CA ASN A 50 10.36 11.95 33.93
C ASN A 50 10.79 10.50 33.68
N ILE A 51 12.09 10.28 33.55
CA ILE A 51 12.69 8.98 33.30
C ILE A 51 13.32 8.49 34.61
N PRO A 52 12.81 7.38 35.19
CA PRO A 52 13.33 6.85 36.45
C PRO A 52 14.75 6.28 36.23
N GLU A 53 15.60 6.37 37.26
CA GLU A 53 16.99 5.89 37.23
C GLU A 53 17.14 4.41 36.88
N ARG A 54 16.11 3.59 37.14
CA ARG A 54 16.12 2.14 36.89
C ARG A 54 15.39 1.72 35.61
N GLY A 55 14.98 2.64 34.73
CA GLY A 55 14.37 2.35 33.45
C GLY A 55 15.40 1.95 32.38
N ARG A 56 15.02 1.10 31.43
CA ARG A 56 15.81 0.90 30.20
C ARG A 56 15.69 2.17 29.36
N VAL A 57 16.77 2.85 29.11
CA VAL A 57 16.82 4.08 28.29
C VAL A 57 17.55 3.81 26.99
N VAL A 58 16.93 4.17 25.88
CA VAL A 58 17.52 4.12 24.53
C VAL A 58 17.72 5.55 24.06
N ASP A 59 18.94 5.94 23.73
CA ASP A 59 19.22 7.22 23.10
C ASP A 59 18.95 7.11 21.59
N ALA A 60 18.01 7.92 21.11
CA ALA A 60 17.61 7.98 19.71
C ALA A 60 18.11 9.24 19.01
N THR A 61 19.15 9.88 19.56
CA THR A 61 19.79 11.04 18.91
C THR A 61 20.19 10.72 17.49
N GLY A 62 19.76 11.55 16.52
CA GLY A 62 19.97 11.35 15.09
C GLY A 62 18.99 10.40 14.41
N LYS A 63 18.07 9.77 15.15
CA LYS A 63 16.99 8.94 14.61
C LYS A 63 15.70 9.73 14.51
N LEU A 64 14.89 9.34 13.52
CA LEU A 64 13.58 9.91 13.28
C LEU A 64 12.50 9.05 13.92
N ILE A 65 11.44 9.70 14.40
CA ILE A 65 10.21 9.03 14.81
C ILE A 65 9.10 9.43 13.85
N LEU A 66 8.25 8.48 13.50
CA LEU A 66 7.06 8.71 12.68
C LEU A 66 6.03 7.62 12.95
N PRO A 67 4.73 7.81 12.56
CA PRO A 67 3.76 6.73 12.57
C PRO A 67 4.22 5.63 11.61
N ALA A 68 3.98 4.39 11.98
CA ALA A 68 4.28 3.28 11.10
C ALA A 68 3.34 3.29 9.87
N LEU A 69 3.86 2.83 8.73
CA LEU A 69 3.16 2.89 7.46
C LEU A 69 2.03 1.85 7.40
N PHE A 70 1.01 2.14 6.61
CA PHE A 70 -0.05 1.20 6.25
C PHE A 70 -0.12 1.06 4.71
N ASP A 71 -0.07 -0.16 4.20
CA ASP A 71 -0.09 -0.43 2.77
C ASP A 71 -1.46 -0.96 2.33
N LEU A 72 -2.14 -0.23 1.44
CA LEU A 72 -3.47 -0.58 0.95
C LEU A 72 -3.46 -1.64 -0.16
N HIS A 73 -2.29 -2.03 -0.69
CA HIS A 73 -2.26 -2.90 -1.85
C HIS A 73 -1.12 -3.91 -1.77
N ALA A 74 -1.35 -5.02 -1.09
CA ALA A 74 -0.41 -6.12 -1.05
C ALA A 74 -1.08 -7.47 -1.36
N LYS A 75 -0.49 -8.26 -2.24
CA LYS A 75 -0.76 -9.69 -2.41
C LYS A 75 0.27 -10.46 -1.59
N ILE A 76 -0.18 -11.50 -0.87
CA ILE A 76 0.70 -12.23 0.04
C ILE A 76 1.01 -13.65 -0.42
N GLU A 77 0.31 -14.12 -1.46
CA GLU A 77 0.50 -15.47 -1.98
C GLU A 77 1.74 -15.57 -2.85
N LEU A 78 2.59 -16.54 -2.55
CA LEU A 78 3.68 -16.96 -3.41
C LEU A 78 3.44 -18.43 -3.82
N GLU A 79 3.41 -18.69 -5.12
CA GLU A 79 3.20 -20.02 -5.67
C GLU A 79 4.16 -21.06 -5.05
N GLY A 80 3.63 -22.24 -4.74
CA GLY A 80 4.41 -23.32 -4.10
C GLY A 80 4.62 -23.16 -2.59
N ARG A 81 4.18 -22.06 -1.99
CA ARG A 81 4.30 -21.81 -0.54
C ARG A 81 2.97 -22.07 0.17
N SER A 82 3.04 -22.58 1.40
CA SER A 82 1.83 -22.71 2.23
C SER A 82 1.27 -21.35 2.61
N LYS A 83 -0.05 -21.26 2.85
CA LYS A 83 -0.71 -20.03 3.33
C LYS A 83 -0.05 -19.47 4.60
N ARG A 84 0.31 -20.35 5.54
CA ARG A 84 0.97 -19.98 6.80
C ARG A 84 2.35 -19.36 6.57
N GLU A 85 3.13 -19.92 5.66
CA GLU A 85 4.45 -19.42 5.31
C GLU A 85 4.34 -18.07 4.59
N SER A 86 3.39 -17.91 3.66
CA SER A 86 3.13 -16.64 2.98
C SER A 86 2.78 -15.53 3.97
N VAL A 87 1.86 -15.78 4.91
CA VAL A 87 1.49 -14.82 5.97
C VAL A 87 2.70 -14.43 6.82
N THR A 88 3.46 -15.41 7.32
CA THR A 88 4.62 -15.16 8.20
C THR A 88 5.67 -14.30 7.50
N ARG A 89 6.07 -14.68 6.30
CA ARG A 89 7.13 -14.00 5.55
C ARG A 89 6.72 -12.61 5.09
N THR A 90 5.48 -12.46 4.62
CA THR A 90 4.99 -11.13 4.23
C THR A 90 4.86 -10.20 5.44
N GLY A 91 4.43 -10.72 6.61
CA GLY A 91 4.43 -9.93 7.85
C GLY A 91 5.83 -9.45 8.25
N GLN A 92 6.85 -10.30 8.12
CA GLN A 92 8.25 -9.93 8.37
C GLN A 92 8.74 -8.87 7.36
N ALA A 93 8.41 -9.04 6.08
CA ALA A 93 8.72 -8.07 5.03
C ALA A 93 8.10 -6.71 5.31
N ALA A 94 6.82 -6.69 5.70
CA ALA A 94 6.10 -5.47 6.05
C ALA A 94 6.80 -4.71 7.18
N VAL A 95 7.06 -5.37 8.30
CA VAL A 95 7.72 -4.76 9.47
C VAL A 95 9.11 -4.24 9.12
N GLN A 96 9.91 -5.00 8.36
CA GLN A 96 11.22 -4.53 7.88
C GLN A 96 11.09 -3.30 6.98
N GLY A 97 10.06 -3.26 6.13
CA GLY A 97 9.74 -2.11 5.27
C GLY A 97 9.11 -0.91 5.98
N GLY A 98 8.86 -0.99 7.31
CA GLY A 98 8.24 0.07 8.09
C GLY A 98 6.70 0.05 8.06
N VAL A 99 6.11 -1.02 7.59
CA VAL A 99 4.66 -1.19 7.45
C VAL A 99 4.12 -2.02 8.60
N TRP A 100 3.22 -1.44 9.41
CA TRP A 100 2.59 -2.15 10.54
C TRP A 100 1.36 -2.93 10.12
N GLY A 101 0.67 -2.49 9.05
CA GLY A 101 -0.56 -3.10 8.58
C GLY A 101 -0.69 -3.12 7.06
N LEU A 102 -1.36 -4.14 6.57
CA LEU A 102 -1.59 -4.40 5.14
C LEU A 102 -3.08 -4.60 4.86
N LEU A 103 -3.60 -3.98 3.79
CA LEU A 103 -4.81 -4.44 3.14
C LEU A 103 -4.45 -5.54 2.15
N VAL A 104 -4.80 -6.77 2.50
CA VAL A 104 -4.47 -7.95 1.70
C VAL A 104 -5.48 -8.10 0.57
N GLN A 105 -5.00 -7.99 -0.67
CA GLN A 105 -5.81 -8.19 -1.86
C GLN A 105 -6.14 -9.68 -2.05
N PRO A 106 -7.36 -10.01 -2.53
CA PRO A 106 -7.71 -11.39 -2.81
C PRO A 106 -6.84 -11.96 -3.94
N THR A 107 -6.54 -13.25 -3.82
CA THR A 107 -5.83 -14.06 -4.82
C THR A 107 -6.51 -15.42 -4.93
N PRO A 108 -6.21 -16.25 -5.95
CA PRO A 108 -6.77 -17.61 -6.00
C PRO A 108 -6.54 -18.43 -4.73
N GLY A 109 -5.42 -18.23 -4.02
CA GLY A 109 -5.12 -18.92 -2.74
C GLY A 109 -5.73 -18.27 -1.51
N PHE A 110 -6.02 -16.96 -1.57
CA PHE A 110 -6.62 -16.17 -0.48
C PHE A 110 -7.87 -15.43 -0.98
N MET A 111 -8.92 -16.19 -1.31
CA MET A 111 -10.18 -15.65 -1.82
C MET A 111 -11.12 -15.32 -0.63
N PHE A 112 -11.52 -14.06 -0.51
CA PHE A 112 -12.31 -13.57 0.63
C PHE A 112 -13.76 -13.30 0.22
N ASP A 113 -14.42 -14.30 -0.33
CA ASP A 113 -15.80 -14.24 -0.83
C ASP A 113 -16.82 -14.96 0.06
N ASN A 114 -16.41 -15.50 1.21
CA ASN A 114 -17.28 -16.18 2.17
C ASN A 114 -16.70 -16.20 3.59
N SER A 115 -17.52 -16.54 4.59
CA SER A 115 -17.12 -16.56 6.00
C SER A 115 -15.99 -17.54 6.31
N ALA A 116 -16.02 -18.72 5.72
CA ALA A 116 -15.05 -19.78 6.02
C ALA A 116 -13.64 -19.39 5.57
N SER A 117 -13.51 -18.73 4.40
CA SER A 117 -12.24 -18.22 3.90
C SER A 117 -11.67 -17.12 4.79
N LEU A 118 -12.53 -16.22 5.30
CA LEU A 118 -12.15 -15.17 6.25
C LEU A 118 -11.68 -15.76 7.58
N ASP A 119 -12.40 -16.74 8.14
CA ASP A 119 -12.03 -17.37 9.41
C ASP A 119 -10.69 -18.10 9.29
N SER A 120 -10.48 -18.85 8.19
CA SER A 120 -9.21 -19.53 7.89
C SER A 120 -8.04 -18.54 7.74
N PHE A 121 -8.28 -17.37 7.12
CA PHE A 121 -7.26 -16.35 6.99
C PHE A 121 -6.90 -15.72 8.35
N ARG A 122 -7.90 -15.33 9.14
CA ARG A 122 -7.70 -14.75 10.48
C ARG A 122 -6.96 -15.70 11.42
N GLU A 123 -7.28 -16.97 11.38
CA GLU A 123 -6.54 -17.99 12.14
C GLU A 123 -5.05 -18.04 11.71
N ALA A 124 -4.79 -17.98 10.40
CA ALA A 124 -3.42 -17.98 9.89
C ALA A 124 -2.66 -16.71 10.29
N VAL A 125 -3.30 -15.55 10.28
CA VAL A 125 -2.72 -14.25 10.65
C VAL A 125 -2.48 -14.18 12.16
N GLY A 126 -3.48 -14.44 12.99
CA GLY A 126 -3.42 -14.26 14.44
C GLY A 126 -2.34 -15.09 15.16
N GLN A 127 -1.91 -16.19 14.56
CA GLN A 127 -0.87 -17.06 15.12
C GLN A 127 0.54 -16.78 14.58
N ARG A 128 0.71 -16.03 13.51
CA ARG A 128 1.93 -16.04 12.72
C ARG A 128 2.40 -14.68 12.19
N SER A 129 1.53 -13.74 11.99
CA SER A 129 1.93 -12.44 11.47
C SER A 129 2.43 -11.52 12.58
N VAL A 130 3.53 -10.82 12.29
CA VAL A 130 4.05 -9.72 13.13
C VAL A 130 3.52 -8.35 12.66
N ALA A 131 2.82 -8.31 11.52
CA ALA A 131 2.10 -7.16 11.00
C ALA A 131 0.59 -7.43 11.02
N GLU A 132 -0.21 -6.38 11.19
CA GLU A 132 -1.65 -6.47 11.02
C GLU A 132 -2.00 -6.78 9.56
N MET A 133 -2.95 -7.66 9.30
CA MET A 133 -3.39 -8.02 7.96
C MET A 133 -4.90 -7.99 7.86
N ILE A 134 -5.43 -7.03 7.13
CA ILE A 134 -6.86 -6.84 6.91
C ILE A 134 -7.21 -7.39 5.52
N PRO A 135 -8.13 -8.34 5.40
CA PRO A 135 -8.51 -8.86 4.08
C PRO A 135 -9.46 -7.89 3.37
N ALA A 136 -9.21 -7.58 2.10
CA ALA A 136 -10.22 -7.00 1.21
C ALA A 136 -11.18 -8.09 0.76
N GLY A 137 -12.49 -7.90 1.00
CA GLY A 137 -13.49 -8.86 0.52
C GLY A 137 -13.59 -8.87 -1.01
N CYS A 138 -14.02 -9.98 -1.61
CA CYS A 138 -14.23 -10.01 -3.05
C CYS A 138 -15.47 -9.21 -3.46
N ILE A 139 -15.39 -8.52 -4.61
CA ILE A 139 -16.55 -7.89 -5.26
C ILE A 139 -17.46 -8.95 -5.83
N SER A 140 -16.89 -9.97 -6.47
CA SER A 140 -17.62 -11.04 -7.11
C SER A 140 -17.26 -12.41 -6.55
N GLN A 141 -18.20 -13.36 -6.59
CA GLN A 141 -17.95 -14.74 -6.18
C GLN A 141 -16.84 -15.35 -7.05
N GLY A 142 -15.82 -15.87 -6.37
CA GLY A 142 -14.68 -16.46 -7.04
C GLY A 142 -13.89 -15.49 -7.93
N MET A 143 -14.06 -14.18 -7.79
CA MET A 143 -13.42 -13.12 -8.59
C MET A 143 -13.75 -13.25 -10.09
N LYS A 144 -14.94 -13.80 -10.45
CA LYS A 144 -15.32 -14.08 -11.84
C LYS A 144 -16.05 -12.92 -12.53
N GLY A 145 -16.47 -11.90 -11.78
CA GLY A 145 -17.17 -10.74 -12.33
C GLY A 145 -18.65 -10.99 -12.70
N ASP A 146 -19.21 -12.18 -12.43
CA ASP A 146 -20.55 -12.57 -12.85
C ASP A 146 -21.62 -12.40 -11.76
N GLN A 147 -21.31 -12.78 -10.53
CA GLN A 147 -22.20 -12.76 -9.37
C GLN A 147 -21.57 -12.00 -8.22
N GLN A 148 -22.37 -11.21 -7.51
CA GLN A 148 -21.94 -10.48 -6.32
C GLN A 148 -21.54 -11.45 -5.20
N ALA A 149 -20.50 -11.11 -4.46
CA ALA A 149 -20.18 -11.78 -3.20
C ALA A 149 -21.25 -11.44 -2.13
N PRO A 150 -21.33 -12.18 -1.01
CA PRO A 150 -22.34 -11.94 0.03
C PRO A 150 -21.98 -10.75 0.93
N TYR A 151 -22.11 -9.53 0.45
CA TYR A 151 -21.62 -8.29 1.11
C TYR A 151 -22.11 -8.12 2.53
N ASN A 152 -23.40 -8.42 2.84
CA ASN A 152 -23.89 -8.38 4.22
C ASN A 152 -23.11 -9.28 5.16
N THR A 153 -22.76 -10.49 4.69
CA THR A 153 -21.98 -11.43 5.48
C THR A 153 -20.55 -10.93 5.67
N LEU A 154 -19.95 -10.35 4.63
CA LEU A 154 -18.60 -9.79 4.68
C LEU A 154 -18.58 -8.56 5.61
N SER A 155 -19.52 -7.64 5.48
CA SER A 155 -19.67 -6.47 6.35
C SER A 155 -19.86 -6.84 7.81
N ALA A 156 -20.75 -7.79 8.11
CA ALA A 156 -20.97 -8.32 9.47
C ALA A 156 -19.71 -8.99 10.07
N ARG A 157 -18.74 -9.35 9.23
CA ARG A 157 -17.42 -9.87 9.62
C ARG A 157 -16.35 -8.77 9.63
N GLY A 158 -16.72 -7.48 9.57
CA GLY A 158 -15.81 -6.35 9.65
C GLY A 158 -15.02 -6.07 8.37
N ILE A 159 -15.48 -6.56 7.21
CA ILE A 159 -14.90 -6.17 5.92
C ILE A 159 -15.47 -4.81 5.53
N ASN A 160 -14.60 -3.84 5.31
CA ASN A 160 -14.97 -2.47 4.94
C ASN A 160 -14.61 -2.12 3.48
N ILE A 161 -13.72 -2.91 2.86
CA ILE A 161 -13.25 -2.70 1.49
C ILE A 161 -13.45 -3.96 0.67
N LEU A 162 -13.98 -3.80 -0.54
CA LEU A 162 -14.16 -4.88 -1.51
C LEU A 162 -13.24 -4.66 -2.72
N SER A 163 -12.60 -5.71 -3.20
CA SER A 163 -11.73 -5.70 -4.38
C SER A 163 -11.71 -7.06 -5.06
N ASP A 164 -11.62 -7.10 -6.38
CA ASP A 164 -11.24 -8.29 -7.14
C ASP A 164 -9.78 -8.16 -7.62
N ALA A 165 -8.86 -7.87 -6.68
CA ALA A 165 -7.41 -7.70 -6.91
C ALA A 165 -7.07 -6.59 -7.93
N GLY A 166 -7.84 -5.52 -7.95
CA GLY A 166 -7.72 -4.41 -8.87
C GLY A 166 -8.48 -4.59 -10.17
N GLU A 167 -8.93 -5.81 -10.49
CA GLU A 167 -9.70 -6.03 -11.70
C GLU A 167 -11.10 -5.43 -11.61
N ARG A 168 -11.58 -4.91 -12.73
CA ARG A 168 -12.94 -4.42 -12.86
C ARG A 168 -13.85 -5.53 -13.40
N PRO A 169 -14.96 -5.86 -12.72
CA PRO A 169 -15.95 -6.79 -13.27
C PRO A 169 -16.43 -6.34 -14.66
N GLY A 170 -16.40 -7.25 -15.62
CA GLY A 170 -16.78 -6.96 -17.01
C GLY A 170 -18.26 -6.62 -17.19
N ASN A 171 -19.13 -7.19 -16.33
CA ASN A 171 -20.56 -6.94 -16.34
C ASN A 171 -20.88 -5.62 -15.61
N LEU A 172 -21.07 -4.53 -16.37
CA LEU A 172 -21.34 -3.21 -15.81
C LEU A 172 -22.66 -3.12 -15.05
N LEU A 173 -23.68 -3.92 -15.41
CA LEU A 173 -24.94 -3.94 -14.68
C LEU A 173 -24.75 -4.58 -13.29
N MET A 174 -23.99 -5.68 -13.24
CA MET A 174 -23.62 -6.30 -11.96
C MET A 174 -22.81 -5.34 -11.11
N LEU A 175 -21.79 -4.68 -11.69
CA LEU A 175 -20.94 -3.70 -10.99
C LEU A 175 -21.76 -2.53 -10.43
N HIS A 176 -22.65 -1.95 -11.22
CA HIS A 176 -23.51 -0.85 -10.78
C HIS A 176 -24.43 -1.25 -9.61
N ARG A 177 -25.07 -2.44 -9.70
CA ARG A 177 -25.86 -2.99 -8.60
C ARG A 177 -25.03 -3.25 -7.34
N ALA A 178 -23.80 -3.77 -7.53
CA ALA A 178 -22.84 -3.97 -6.46
C ALA A 178 -22.51 -2.64 -5.76
N MET A 179 -22.20 -1.60 -6.52
CA MET A 179 -21.90 -0.27 -5.98
C MET A 179 -23.05 0.32 -5.18
N LYS A 180 -24.31 0.17 -5.65
CA LYS A 180 -25.50 0.61 -4.88
C LYS A 180 -25.61 -0.13 -3.55
N TYR A 181 -25.41 -1.44 -3.55
CA TYR A 181 -25.49 -2.24 -2.34
C TYR A 181 -24.36 -1.91 -1.35
N VAL A 182 -23.16 -1.73 -1.85
CA VAL A 182 -21.98 -1.34 -1.06
C VAL A 182 -22.17 0.04 -0.43
N ALA A 183 -22.82 0.98 -1.15
CA ALA A 183 -23.15 2.30 -0.61
C ALA A 183 -24.13 2.24 0.57
N GLU A 184 -25.12 1.33 0.54
CA GLU A 184 -26.06 1.11 1.65
C GLU A 184 -25.38 0.52 2.90
N LEU A 185 -24.27 -0.20 2.73
CA LEU A 185 -23.49 -0.81 3.82
C LEU A 185 -22.33 0.10 4.30
N ASP A 186 -22.19 1.31 3.76
CA ASP A 186 -21.06 2.24 3.99
C ASP A 186 -19.68 1.61 3.78
N MET A 187 -19.60 0.61 2.90
CA MET A 187 -18.33 0.00 2.50
C MET A 187 -17.66 0.79 1.37
N CYS A 188 -16.42 0.48 1.08
CA CYS A 188 -15.64 1.05 -0.03
C CYS A 188 -15.40 0.00 -1.11
N MET A 189 -15.47 0.40 -2.37
CA MET A 189 -15.13 -0.47 -3.49
C MET A 189 -13.79 -0.05 -4.07
N ALA A 190 -12.81 -0.95 -4.08
CA ALA A 190 -11.46 -0.70 -4.60
C ALA A 190 -11.29 -1.35 -5.96
N ILE A 191 -11.11 -0.55 -7.02
CA ILE A 191 -11.08 -1.00 -8.41
C ILE A 191 -10.06 -0.19 -9.21
N ARG A 192 -9.35 -0.84 -10.12
CA ARG A 192 -8.48 -0.19 -11.12
C ARG A 192 -9.29 0.26 -12.34
N GLY A 193 -8.93 1.40 -12.90
CA GLY A 193 -9.42 1.82 -14.21
C GLY A 193 -8.79 0.97 -15.31
N ASP A 194 -9.56 0.04 -15.89
CA ASP A 194 -9.09 -0.82 -16.97
C ASP A 194 -10.24 -1.24 -17.90
N VAL A 195 -9.91 -1.51 -19.16
CA VAL A 195 -10.80 -2.07 -20.16
C VAL A 195 -10.18 -3.33 -20.74
N PRO A 196 -10.48 -4.54 -20.20
CA PRO A 196 -9.82 -5.78 -20.58
C PRO A 196 -9.83 -6.09 -22.08
N SER A 197 -10.86 -5.66 -22.82
CA SER A 197 -10.93 -5.83 -24.29
C SER A 197 -9.91 -4.98 -25.05
N ILE A 198 -9.38 -3.92 -24.45
CA ILE A 198 -8.33 -3.06 -25.03
C ILE A 198 -6.95 -3.54 -24.59
N THR A 199 -6.83 -4.04 -23.35
CA THR A 199 -5.56 -4.44 -22.74
C THR A 199 -5.19 -5.91 -22.98
N ALA A 200 -6.06 -6.68 -23.65
CA ALA A 200 -5.79 -8.07 -23.99
C ALA A 200 -4.53 -8.21 -24.87
N ASN A 201 -3.60 -9.08 -24.45
CA ASN A 201 -2.31 -9.32 -25.12
C ASN A 201 -1.44 -8.07 -25.28
N THR A 202 -1.53 -7.13 -24.35
CA THR A 202 -0.62 -5.98 -24.24
C THR A 202 0.26 -6.12 -23.00
N TYR A 203 1.46 -5.58 -23.00
CA TYR A 203 2.48 -5.94 -22.01
C TYR A 203 3.24 -4.76 -21.41
N MET A 204 3.34 -3.63 -22.11
CA MET A 204 4.11 -2.47 -21.67
C MET A 204 3.52 -1.17 -22.24
N HIS A 205 4.12 -0.02 -21.89
CA HIS A 205 3.73 1.27 -22.46
C HIS A 205 4.01 1.33 -23.97
N PRO A 206 3.07 1.84 -24.80
CA PRO A 206 3.31 2.06 -26.23
C PRO A 206 4.44 3.09 -26.45
N SER A 207 5.57 2.68 -26.99
CA SER A 207 6.75 3.53 -27.12
C SER A 207 7.69 3.00 -28.21
N THR A 208 8.75 3.74 -28.53
CA THR A 208 9.82 3.23 -29.38
C THR A 208 10.43 1.96 -28.80
N THR A 209 10.55 1.86 -27.47
CA THR A 209 11.05 0.65 -26.79
C THR A 209 10.15 -0.54 -27.06
N SER A 210 8.83 -0.40 -26.89
CA SER A 210 7.89 -1.51 -27.13
C SER A 210 7.92 -2.00 -28.58
N TYR A 211 8.05 -1.05 -29.51
CA TYR A 211 8.17 -1.36 -30.92
C TYR A 211 9.46 -2.13 -31.25
N GLN A 212 10.60 -1.68 -30.69
CA GLN A 212 11.91 -2.35 -30.87
C GLN A 212 11.93 -3.76 -30.28
N LEU A 213 11.25 -3.96 -29.14
CA LEU A 213 11.12 -5.26 -28.50
C LEU A 213 10.03 -6.15 -29.14
N GLY A 214 9.23 -5.65 -30.08
CA GLY A 214 8.11 -6.38 -30.65
C GLY A 214 7.00 -6.67 -29.64
N LEU A 215 6.91 -5.90 -28.55
CA LEU A 215 5.88 -6.06 -27.50
C LEU A 215 4.70 -5.13 -27.76
N HIS A 216 3.48 -5.69 -27.70
CA HIS A 216 2.27 -4.89 -27.85
C HIS A 216 2.11 -3.90 -26.68
N GLY A 217 1.89 -2.64 -27.02
CA GLY A 217 1.69 -1.58 -26.04
C GLY A 217 0.27 -1.55 -25.46
N THR A 218 0.17 -1.30 -24.15
CA THR A 218 -1.09 -1.05 -23.44
C THR A 218 -1.42 0.43 -23.55
N PRO A 219 -2.42 0.84 -24.35
CA PRO A 219 -2.70 2.25 -24.59
C PRO A 219 -3.21 2.93 -23.30
N ALA A 220 -2.84 4.20 -23.10
CA ALA A 220 -3.28 4.99 -21.94
C ALA A 220 -4.80 5.12 -21.89
N CYS A 221 -5.45 5.25 -23.03
CA CYS A 221 -6.92 5.38 -23.11
C CYS A 221 -7.68 4.19 -22.49
N ALA A 222 -7.05 3.03 -22.32
CA ALA A 222 -7.68 1.90 -21.62
C ALA A 222 -7.92 2.24 -20.14
N GLU A 223 -6.95 2.90 -19.48
CA GLU A 223 -7.10 3.40 -18.12
C GLU A 223 -8.12 4.54 -18.06
N GLU A 224 -8.02 5.52 -18.96
CA GLU A 224 -8.92 6.66 -19.01
C GLU A 224 -10.38 6.26 -19.16
N ILE A 225 -10.70 5.39 -20.13
CA ILE A 225 -12.05 4.87 -20.34
C ILE A 225 -12.54 4.08 -19.13
N GLY A 226 -11.67 3.23 -18.58
CA GLY A 226 -11.96 2.44 -17.37
C GLY A 226 -12.30 3.34 -16.18
N LEU A 227 -11.51 4.39 -15.95
CA LEU A 227 -11.74 5.38 -14.90
C LEU A 227 -13.06 6.13 -15.08
N GLU A 228 -13.33 6.64 -16.28
CA GLU A 228 -14.61 7.32 -16.58
C GLU A 228 -15.82 6.41 -16.29
N ILE A 229 -15.72 5.12 -16.62
CA ILE A 229 -16.80 4.17 -16.33
C ILE A 229 -17.01 4.03 -14.80
N ILE A 230 -15.96 3.68 -14.04
CA ILE A 230 -16.11 3.40 -12.61
C ILE A 230 -16.48 4.64 -11.80
N VAL A 231 -15.96 5.82 -12.17
CA VAL A 231 -16.30 7.10 -11.53
C VAL A 231 -17.78 7.44 -11.76
N ARG A 232 -18.27 7.30 -12.98
CA ARG A 232 -19.69 7.58 -13.28
C ARG A 232 -20.63 6.62 -12.57
N LEU A 233 -20.31 5.35 -12.53
CA LEU A 233 -21.11 4.35 -11.82
C LEU A 233 -21.10 4.60 -10.30
N ALA A 234 -19.94 4.91 -9.72
CA ALA A 234 -19.82 5.20 -8.29
C ALA A 234 -20.56 6.50 -7.91
N LYS A 235 -20.52 7.54 -8.75
CA LYS A 235 -21.25 8.79 -8.55
C LYS A 235 -22.76 8.55 -8.54
N ASP A 236 -23.30 7.82 -9.53
CA ASP A 236 -24.73 7.47 -9.59
C ASP A 236 -25.18 6.61 -8.41
N ALA A 237 -24.34 5.68 -7.98
CA ALA A 237 -24.60 4.81 -6.85
C ALA A 237 -24.41 5.48 -5.47
N GLY A 238 -23.75 6.64 -5.39
CA GLY A 238 -23.33 7.24 -4.12
C GLY A 238 -22.26 6.44 -3.37
N CYS A 239 -21.56 5.53 -4.05
CA CYS A 239 -20.60 4.59 -3.50
C CYS A 239 -19.26 5.28 -3.19
N ARG A 240 -18.61 4.87 -2.08
CA ARG A 240 -17.22 5.18 -1.81
C ARG A 240 -16.34 4.35 -2.77
N LEU A 241 -15.55 5.02 -3.60
CA LEU A 241 -14.65 4.38 -4.57
C LEU A 241 -13.19 4.68 -4.21
N HIS A 242 -12.38 3.64 -4.13
CA HIS A 242 -10.93 3.74 -4.08
C HIS A 242 -10.35 3.29 -5.41
N VAL A 243 -9.73 4.21 -6.16
CA VAL A 243 -9.11 3.90 -7.44
C VAL A 243 -7.73 3.32 -7.20
N GLN A 244 -7.56 2.06 -7.59
CA GLN A 244 -6.29 1.35 -7.42
C GLN A 244 -5.31 1.65 -8.56
N THR A 245 -4.03 1.79 -8.22
CA THR A 245 -2.86 1.81 -9.12
C THR A 245 -3.01 2.72 -10.36
N VAL A 246 -3.29 4.02 -10.13
CA VAL A 246 -3.29 5.02 -11.22
C VAL A 246 -1.90 5.10 -11.85
N SER A 247 -1.83 5.11 -13.19
CA SER A 247 -0.56 5.07 -13.91
C SER A 247 -0.35 6.20 -14.94
N THR A 248 -1.39 6.97 -15.26
CA THR A 248 -1.33 8.00 -16.31
C THR A 248 -1.67 9.40 -15.81
N ALA A 249 -1.07 10.42 -16.43
CA ALA A 249 -1.40 11.82 -16.19
C ALA A 249 -2.89 12.13 -16.51
N ALA A 250 -3.42 11.56 -17.58
CA ALA A 250 -4.84 11.70 -17.92
C ALA A 250 -5.75 11.06 -16.87
N GLY A 251 -5.36 9.93 -16.29
CA GLY A 251 -6.05 9.31 -15.15
C GLY A 251 -6.10 10.21 -13.93
N VAL A 252 -4.99 10.90 -13.62
CA VAL A 252 -4.95 11.92 -12.56
C VAL A 252 -5.97 13.04 -12.81
N ASP A 253 -6.09 13.53 -14.04
CA ASP A 253 -7.04 14.60 -14.37
C ASP A 253 -8.50 14.16 -14.24
N ILE A 254 -8.81 12.89 -14.55
CA ILE A 254 -10.15 12.31 -14.32
C ILE A 254 -10.48 12.29 -12.83
N ILE A 255 -9.55 11.83 -11.99
CA ILE A 255 -9.72 11.76 -10.52
C ILE A 255 -9.86 13.17 -9.95
N ARG A 256 -9.04 14.13 -10.37
CA ARG A 256 -9.12 15.54 -9.94
C ARG A 256 -10.49 16.14 -10.24
N ARG A 257 -11.03 15.94 -11.44
CA ARG A 257 -12.38 16.36 -11.80
C ARG A 257 -13.45 15.69 -10.94
N ALA A 258 -13.35 14.39 -10.75
CA ALA A 258 -14.30 13.63 -9.92
C ALA A 258 -14.32 14.14 -8.46
N LYS A 259 -13.16 14.41 -7.87
CA LYS A 259 -13.06 15.01 -6.52
C LYS A 259 -13.68 16.41 -6.49
N ALA A 260 -13.40 17.26 -7.48
CA ALA A 260 -13.98 18.61 -7.60
C ALA A 260 -15.51 18.58 -7.76
N GLU A 261 -16.07 17.54 -8.38
CA GLU A 261 -17.51 17.32 -8.51
C GLU A 261 -18.15 16.70 -7.26
N GLY A 262 -17.40 16.52 -6.18
CA GLY A 262 -17.89 15.98 -4.90
C GLY A 262 -18.12 14.47 -4.89
N CYS A 263 -17.51 13.71 -5.81
CA CYS A 263 -17.54 12.25 -5.76
C CYS A 263 -16.78 11.75 -4.51
N LYS A 264 -17.33 10.72 -3.85
CA LYS A 264 -16.65 10.03 -2.71
C LYS A 264 -15.54 9.14 -3.24
N ILE A 265 -14.43 9.75 -3.68
CA ILE A 265 -13.34 9.05 -4.36
C ILE A 265 -12.01 9.30 -3.66
N THR A 266 -11.23 8.23 -3.50
CA THR A 266 -9.81 8.25 -3.15
C THR A 266 -9.02 7.48 -4.21
N ALA A 267 -7.71 7.69 -4.28
CA ALA A 267 -6.87 7.03 -5.27
C ALA A 267 -5.48 6.69 -4.72
N GLU A 268 -4.88 5.64 -5.25
CA GLU A 268 -3.53 5.23 -4.94
C GLU A 268 -2.63 5.19 -6.17
N VAL A 269 -1.33 5.37 -5.94
CA VAL A 269 -0.27 5.10 -6.91
C VAL A 269 0.69 4.06 -6.36
N ALA A 270 1.10 3.11 -7.17
CA ALA A 270 2.14 2.17 -6.78
C ALA A 270 3.52 2.83 -6.81
N LEU A 271 4.35 2.56 -5.80
CA LEU A 271 5.69 3.16 -5.67
C LEU A 271 6.54 2.99 -6.93
N HIS A 272 6.44 1.85 -7.59
CA HIS A 272 7.19 1.60 -8.80
C HIS A 272 6.81 2.52 -9.98
N HIS A 273 5.58 3.04 -10.06
CA HIS A 273 5.18 4.03 -11.06
C HIS A 273 5.79 5.44 -10.80
N LEU A 274 6.21 5.72 -9.57
CA LEU A 274 6.93 6.96 -9.23
C LEU A 274 8.44 6.86 -9.47
N LEU A 275 8.99 5.63 -9.53
CA LEU A 275 10.44 5.38 -9.55
C LEU A 275 10.96 4.91 -10.91
N PHE A 276 10.14 4.21 -11.68
CA PHE A 276 10.56 3.52 -12.90
C PHE A 276 9.66 3.88 -14.08
N THR A 277 10.23 3.77 -15.27
CA THR A 277 9.54 4.00 -16.54
C THR A 277 9.61 2.76 -17.43
N HIS A 278 8.89 2.78 -18.53
CA HIS A 278 8.96 1.71 -19.54
C HIS A 278 10.39 1.41 -20.05
N GLN A 279 11.31 2.38 -19.93
CA GLN A 279 12.70 2.20 -20.35
C GLN A 279 13.45 1.19 -19.47
N ASN A 280 13.00 1.01 -18.21
CA ASN A 280 13.61 0.04 -17.30
C ASN A 280 13.37 -1.42 -17.71
N VAL A 281 12.41 -1.70 -18.61
CA VAL A 281 12.20 -3.03 -19.18
C VAL A 281 13.46 -3.51 -19.91
N GLY A 282 14.24 -2.57 -20.49
CA GLY A 282 15.53 -2.88 -21.13
C GLY A 282 15.42 -4.03 -22.13
N ASP A 283 16.26 -5.05 -21.93
CA ASP A 283 16.27 -6.27 -22.76
C ASP A 283 15.32 -7.35 -22.18
N TYR A 284 14.00 -7.05 -22.13
CA TYR A 284 12.97 -7.96 -21.65
C TYR A 284 13.06 -8.33 -20.16
N ASP A 285 13.54 -7.44 -19.30
CA ASP A 285 13.56 -7.70 -17.87
C ASP A 285 12.13 -7.81 -17.31
N THR A 286 11.72 -9.04 -17.03
CA THR A 286 10.37 -9.36 -16.52
C THR A 286 10.11 -8.81 -15.12
N THR A 287 11.15 -8.39 -14.37
CA THR A 287 11.01 -7.73 -13.07
C THR A 287 10.19 -6.44 -13.22
N PHE A 288 10.31 -5.74 -14.35
CA PHE A 288 9.58 -4.51 -14.67
C PHE A 288 8.23 -4.74 -15.36
N LYS A 289 7.76 -5.98 -15.44
CA LYS A 289 6.41 -6.29 -15.95
C LYS A 289 5.37 -6.10 -14.86
N THR A 290 4.60 -5.01 -14.93
CA THR A 290 3.54 -4.62 -13.96
C THR A 290 2.20 -4.42 -14.67
N VAL A 291 1.12 -4.35 -13.89
CA VAL A 291 -0.21 -3.95 -14.34
C VAL A 291 -0.80 -2.96 -13.35
N PRO A 292 -1.05 -1.73 -13.82
CA PRO A 292 -0.76 -1.16 -15.14
C PRO A 292 0.72 -1.23 -15.50
N PRO A 293 1.10 -1.13 -16.79
CA PRO A 293 2.50 -1.11 -17.16
C PRO A 293 3.17 0.21 -16.73
N LEU A 294 4.46 0.15 -16.48
CA LEU A 294 5.28 1.36 -16.28
C LEU A 294 5.14 2.28 -17.50
N ARG A 295 4.86 3.55 -17.24
CA ARG A 295 4.64 4.57 -18.26
C ARG A 295 5.92 5.34 -18.59
N ASP A 296 5.78 6.51 -19.17
CA ASP A 296 6.90 7.41 -19.43
C ASP A 296 7.21 8.32 -18.22
N GLN A 297 8.23 9.17 -18.36
CA GLN A 297 8.65 10.07 -17.28
C GLN A 297 7.61 11.17 -17.02
N ALA A 298 6.88 11.62 -18.04
CA ALA A 298 5.85 12.66 -17.88
C ALA A 298 4.68 12.15 -17.03
N ASP A 299 4.27 10.89 -17.22
CA ASP A 299 3.28 10.23 -16.37
C ASP A 299 3.79 10.09 -14.92
N ALA A 300 5.02 9.63 -14.73
CA ALA A 300 5.62 9.48 -13.40
C ALA A 300 5.70 10.83 -12.65
N ASP A 301 6.07 11.91 -13.33
CA ASP A 301 6.15 13.25 -12.76
C ASP A 301 4.74 13.79 -12.41
N ALA A 302 3.74 13.53 -13.26
CA ALA A 302 2.35 13.91 -13.01
C ALA A 302 1.75 13.16 -11.80
N LEU A 303 2.05 11.87 -11.66
CA LEU A 303 1.64 11.05 -10.51
C LEU A 303 2.25 11.59 -9.21
N LEU A 304 3.55 11.92 -9.20
CA LEU A 304 4.22 12.49 -8.04
C LEU A 304 3.65 13.87 -7.68
N ALA A 305 3.38 14.72 -8.66
CA ALA A 305 2.72 16.01 -8.45
C ALA A 305 1.31 15.83 -7.85
N ALA A 306 0.58 14.81 -8.29
CA ALA A 306 -0.75 14.49 -7.80
C ALA A 306 -0.76 13.94 -6.34
N VAL A 307 0.30 13.26 -5.92
CA VAL A 307 0.50 12.90 -4.49
C VAL A 307 0.69 14.16 -3.65
N LYS A 308 1.48 15.12 -4.14
CA LYS A 308 1.75 16.37 -3.42
C LYS A 308 0.53 17.28 -3.29
N ASP A 309 -0.26 17.39 -4.34
CA ASP A 309 -1.48 18.24 -4.34
C ASP A 309 -2.69 17.55 -3.70
N GLY A 310 -2.60 16.25 -3.36
CA GLY A 310 -3.65 15.44 -2.73
C GLY A 310 -4.71 14.92 -3.71
N THR A 311 -4.47 15.00 -5.02
CA THR A 311 -5.32 14.33 -6.03
C THR A 311 -5.19 12.81 -5.89
N ILE A 312 -3.97 12.31 -5.70
CA ILE A 312 -3.70 10.93 -5.27
C ILE A 312 -3.49 10.92 -3.76
N ASP A 313 -4.24 10.08 -3.07
CA ASP A 313 -4.29 10.02 -1.60
C ASP A 313 -3.16 9.17 -1.01
N CYS A 314 -2.81 8.07 -1.67
CA CYS A 314 -1.92 7.05 -1.10
C CYS A 314 -0.81 6.62 -2.05
N ILE A 315 0.36 6.30 -1.46
CA ILE A 315 1.44 5.55 -2.11
C ILE A 315 1.39 4.13 -1.54
N VAL A 316 1.34 3.13 -2.42
CA VAL A 316 1.26 1.71 -2.05
C VAL A 316 2.45 0.92 -2.60
N SER A 317 2.73 -0.24 -2.00
CA SER A 317 3.81 -1.10 -2.50
C SER A 317 3.42 -1.85 -3.78
N ASP A 318 2.14 -2.13 -3.98
CA ASP A 318 1.61 -3.09 -4.98
C ASP A 318 2.40 -4.43 -4.95
N HIS A 319 2.71 -4.86 -3.72
CA HIS A 319 3.50 -6.05 -3.49
C HIS A 319 2.85 -7.28 -4.11
N THR A 320 3.50 -7.83 -5.14
CA THR A 320 3.01 -9.00 -5.88
C THR A 320 4.15 -10.01 -6.03
N PRO A 321 4.31 -10.93 -5.06
CA PRO A 321 5.43 -11.88 -5.06
C PRO A 321 5.27 -12.93 -6.15
N CYS A 322 6.35 -13.14 -6.92
CA CYS A 322 6.45 -14.15 -7.96
C CYS A 322 7.65 -15.06 -7.70
N THR A 323 7.54 -16.35 -8.07
CA THR A 323 8.69 -17.23 -7.98
C THR A 323 9.76 -16.86 -9.02
N PRO A 324 11.06 -17.08 -8.71
CA PRO A 324 12.13 -16.84 -9.69
C PRO A 324 11.95 -17.61 -10.99
N PHE A 325 11.39 -18.82 -10.92
CA PHE A 325 11.10 -19.63 -12.10
C PHE A 325 10.03 -18.97 -12.99
N ALA A 326 8.96 -18.47 -12.41
CA ALA A 326 7.89 -17.80 -13.15
C ALA A 326 8.39 -16.55 -13.87
N LYS A 327 9.29 -15.79 -13.25
CA LYS A 327 9.89 -14.58 -13.85
C LYS A 327 10.96 -14.86 -14.92
N LYS A 328 11.48 -16.08 -15.01
CA LYS A 328 12.46 -16.48 -16.05
C LYS A 328 11.83 -16.89 -17.41
N GLN A 329 10.52 -16.74 -17.54
CA GLN A 329 9.83 -16.97 -18.81
C GLN A 329 10.02 -15.79 -19.76
N ASP A 330 9.63 -15.98 -21.04
CA ASP A 330 9.56 -14.86 -21.99
C ASP A 330 8.61 -13.77 -21.50
N PHE A 331 8.86 -12.53 -21.90
CA PHE A 331 8.17 -11.36 -21.35
C PHE A 331 6.62 -11.44 -21.46
N PRO A 332 6.02 -11.89 -22.59
CA PRO A 332 4.58 -12.11 -22.67
C PRO A 332 4.04 -13.13 -21.66
N SER A 333 4.74 -14.24 -21.44
CA SER A 333 4.31 -15.36 -20.59
C SER A 333 4.62 -15.16 -19.10
N ALA A 334 5.61 -14.34 -18.76
CA ALA A 334 5.97 -14.08 -17.38
C ALA A 334 4.81 -13.42 -16.61
N PRO A 335 4.56 -13.79 -15.33
CA PRO A 335 3.56 -13.14 -14.51
C PRO A 335 3.91 -11.67 -14.25
N GLN A 336 2.87 -10.85 -14.07
CA GLN A 336 3.01 -9.45 -13.67
C GLN A 336 3.30 -9.36 -12.17
N GLY A 337 3.97 -8.30 -11.76
CA GLY A 337 4.18 -7.98 -10.35
C GLY A 337 5.63 -7.68 -10.00
N MET A 338 5.77 -6.86 -8.96
CA MET A 338 7.02 -6.37 -8.41
C MET A 338 6.94 -6.43 -6.88
N CYS A 339 8.07 -6.63 -6.20
CA CYS A 339 8.18 -6.63 -4.75
C CYS A 339 9.01 -5.46 -4.26
N LEU A 340 8.38 -4.55 -3.51
CA LEU A 340 9.03 -3.41 -2.88
C LEU A 340 8.77 -3.34 -1.36
N LEU A 341 7.92 -4.22 -0.83
CA LEU A 341 7.46 -4.18 0.56
C LEU A 341 8.60 -4.35 1.57
N ASP A 342 9.53 -5.28 1.31
CA ASP A 342 10.65 -5.60 2.22
C ASP A 342 11.51 -4.37 2.59
N HIS A 343 11.59 -3.39 1.69
CA HIS A 343 12.35 -2.15 1.85
C HIS A 343 11.53 -0.90 1.49
N PHE A 344 10.23 -0.90 1.80
CA PHE A 344 9.30 0.13 1.34
C PHE A 344 9.70 1.54 1.80
N LEU A 345 9.81 1.78 3.11
CA LEU A 345 10.23 3.08 3.62
C LEU A 345 11.68 3.45 3.24
N PRO A 346 12.68 2.57 3.38
CA PRO A 346 14.03 2.86 2.91
C PRO A 346 14.09 3.26 1.42
N THR A 347 13.26 2.64 0.58
CA THR A 347 13.18 2.99 -0.84
C THR A 347 12.56 4.37 -1.06
N ILE A 348 11.43 4.68 -0.42
CA ILE A 348 10.79 6.00 -0.49
C ILE A 348 11.77 7.07 0.03
N TYR A 349 12.42 6.82 1.17
CA TYR A 349 13.39 7.73 1.73
C TYR A 349 14.54 8.01 0.78
N THR A 350 15.20 6.97 0.29
CA THR A 350 16.37 7.10 -0.57
C THR A 350 16.05 7.77 -1.90
N LYS A 351 14.94 7.38 -2.53
CA LYS A 351 14.62 7.80 -3.91
C LYS A 351 13.78 9.08 -3.98
N LEU A 352 12.97 9.39 -2.97
CA LEU A 352 12.04 10.51 -3.01
C LEU A 352 12.31 11.56 -1.93
N VAL A 353 12.50 11.15 -0.65
CA VAL A 353 12.66 12.13 0.44
C VAL A 353 14.06 12.73 0.43
N GLN A 354 15.09 11.91 0.40
CA GLN A 354 16.50 12.36 0.41
C GLN A 354 16.84 13.21 -0.83
N THR A 355 16.14 12.98 -1.94
CA THR A 355 16.29 13.75 -3.19
C THR A 355 15.43 15.03 -3.22
N GLY A 356 14.65 15.31 -2.18
CA GLY A 356 13.77 16.49 -2.10
C GLY A 356 12.52 16.41 -2.98
N LYS A 357 12.24 15.26 -3.59
CA LYS A 357 11.04 15.04 -4.41
C LYS A 357 9.78 14.91 -3.58
N LEU A 358 9.87 14.40 -2.35
CA LEU A 358 8.79 14.26 -1.38
C LEU A 358 9.26 14.74 -0.01
N SER A 359 8.45 15.49 0.70
CA SER A 359 8.70 15.84 2.10
C SER A 359 8.26 14.73 3.06
N TRP A 360 8.76 14.73 4.29
CA TRP A 360 8.30 13.81 5.33
C TRP A 360 6.81 13.97 5.65
N ALA A 361 6.28 15.19 5.61
CA ALA A 361 4.85 15.45 5.85
C ALA A 361 3.98 14.83 4.75
N GLU A 362 4.36 14.97 3.48
CA GLU A 362 3.68 14.33 2.35
C GLU A 362 3.75 12.80 2.45
N LEU A 363 4.92 12.23 2.84
CA LEU A 363 5.08 10.80 3.05
C LEU A 363 4.14 10.30 4.16
N VAL A 364 4.16 10.93 5.34
CA VAL A 364 3.29 10.54 6.47
C VAL A 364 1.82 10.61 6.06
N LYS A 365 1.43 11.65 5.33
CA LYS A 365 0.06 11.76 4.82
C LYS A 365 -0.29 10.62 3.87
N ALA A 366 0.56 10.35 2.86
CA ALA A 366 0.28 9.40 1.79
C ALA A 366 0.50 7.93 2.16
N CYS A 367 1.35 7.63 3.17
CA CYS A 367 1.69 6.26 3.55
C CYS A 367 1.21 5.85 4.95
N CYS A 368 0.70 6.81 5.77
CA CYS A 368 0.21 6.51 7.11
C CYS A 368 -1.25 6.96 7.28
N VAL A 369 -1.49 8.29 7.27
CA VAL A 369 -2.78 8.88 7.65
C VAL A 369 -3.89 8.50 6.67
N ASN A 370 -3.70 8.78 5.38
CA ASN A 370 -4.72 8.51 4.37
C ASN A 370 -5.01 7.01 4.21
N PRO A 371 -4.00 6.10 4.11
CA PRO A 371 -4.30 4.66 4.08
C PRO A 371 -5.09 4.17 5.29
N CYS A 372 -4.73 4.60 6.51
CA CYS A 372 -5.47 4.23 7.72
C CYS A 372 -6.91 4.75 7.69
N SER A 373 -7.15 6.00 7.24
CA SER A 373 -8.50 6.55 7.16
C SER A 373 -9.40 5.79 6.17
N ILE A 374 -8.80 5.16 5.16
CA ILE A 374 -9.52 4.37 4.14
C ILE A 374 -9.80 2.96 4.65
N ALA A 375 -8.80 2.27 5.21
CA ALA A 375 -8.89 0.85 5.56
C ALA A 375 -9.30 0.61 7.02
N CYS A 376 -8.87 1.47 7.94
CA CYS A 376 -9.02 1.31 9.38
C CYS A 376 -9.70 2.55 10.00
N PRO A 377 -10.98 2.79 9.74
CA PRO A 377 -11.65 3.99 10.24
C PRO A 377 -11.60 4.12 11.76
N GLY A 378 -11.50 3.03 12.52
CA GLY A 378 -11.30 3.04 13.98
C GLY A 378 -9.99 3.70 14.40
N VAL A 379 -8.91 3.53 13.66
CA VAL A 379 -7.58 4.10 13.97
C VAL A 379 -7.60 5.64 13.90
N THR A 380 -8.43 6.19 13.04
CA THR A 380 -8.57 7.65 12.85
C THR A 380 -9.88 8.21 13.40
N ASN A 381 -10.69 7.40 14.08
CA ASN A 381 -11.95 7.83 14.67
C ASN A 381 -11.69 8.84 15.81
N PRO A 382 -12.21 10.08 15.73
CA PRO A 382 -11.98 11.09 16.79
C PRO A 382 -12.70 10.78 18.11
N GLU A 383 -13.73 9.95 18.12
CA GLU A 383 -14.52 9.63 19.33
C GLU A 383 -13.87 8.51 20.16
N GLU A 384 -13.35 7.47 19.49
CA GLU A 384 -12.66 6.34 20.14
C GLU A 384 -11.47 5.91 19.27
N PRO A 385 -10.35 6.68 19.30
CA PRO A 385 -9.23 6.40 18.41
C PRO A 385 -8.42 5.20 18.92
N GLU A 386 -8.25 4.19 18.08
CA GLU A 386 -7.32 3.06 18.35
C GLU A 386 -5.86 3.48 18.27
N GLY A 387 -5.58 4.50 17.46
CA GLY A 387 -4.24 5.04 17.27
C GLY A 387 -3.34 4.24 16.33
N MET A 388 -2.30 4.91 15.84
CA MET A 388 -1.27 4.30 14.99
C MET A 388 -0.03 3.96 15.82
N PRO A 389 0.62 2.81 15.59
CA PRO A 389 1.89 2.53 16.23
C PRO A 389 2.99 3.47 15.71
N LEU A 390 3.96 3.77 16.57
CA LEU A 390 5.14 4.54 16.22
C LEU A 390 6.29 3.62 15.80
N MET A 391 7.15 4.12 14.92
CA MET A 391 8.42 3.48 14.56
C MET A 391 9.58 4.45 14.69
N LEU A 392 10.80 3.91 14.90
CA LEU A 392 12.04 4.64 14.73
C LEU A 392 12.64 4.34 13.36
N PHE A 393 13.17 5.38 12.74
CA PHE A 393 13.89 5.31 11.49
C PHE A 393 15.28 5.91 11.65
N ASP A 394 16.32 5.13 11.35
CA ASP A 394 17.70 5.57 11.37
C ASP A 394 18.14 5.98 9.94
N PRO A 395 18.17 7.28 9.60
CA PRO A 395 18.49 7.75 8.26
C PRO A 395 19.95 7.54 7.88
N ALA A 396 20.84 7.31 8.86
CA ALA A 396 22.27 7.09 8.63
C ALA A 396 22.61 5.65 8.26
N ALA A 397 21.75 4.71 8.57
CA ALA A 397 21.96 3.29 8.20
C ALA A 397 22.05 3.12 6.68
N ARG A 398 22.81 2.13 6.25
CA ARG A 398 22.96 1.74 4.84
C ARG A 398 22.75 0.24 4.72
N THR A 399 21.99 -0.16 3.71
CA THR A 399 21.70 -1.58 3.43
C THR A 399 21.84 -1.83 1.94
N VAL A 400 22.69 -2.78 1.56
CA VAL A 400 22.68 -3.32 0.19
C VAL A 400 21.61 -4.41 0.13
N VAL A 401 20.66 -4.26 -0.78
CA VAL A 401 19.58 -5.23 -0.95
C VAL A 401 20.15 -6.53 -1.53
N SER A 402 19.94 -7.64 -0.82
CA SER A 402 20.40 -8.97 -1.18
C SER A 402 19.30 -10.01 -0.95
N GLU A 403 19.44 -11.21 -1.51
CA GLU A 403 18.48 -12.31 -1.27
C GLU A 403 18.32 -12.63 0.21
N GLU A 404 19.36 -12.43 1.02
CA GLU A 404 19.37 -12.73 2.45
C GLU A 404 18.52 -11.76 3.27
N ASN A 405 18.34 -10.52 2.80
CA ASN A 405 17.56 -9.49 3.46
C ASN A 405 16.20 -9.20 2.80
N LEU A 406 15.65 -10.20 2.09
CA LEU A 406 14.29 -10.21 1.54
C LEU A 406 13.43 -11.23 2.29
N PRO A 407 12.84 -10.90 3.46
CA PRO A 407 11.99 -11.80 4.23
C PRO A 407 10.86 -12.43 3.42
N CYS A 408 10.24 -11.69 2.50
CA CYS A 408 9.20 -12.25 1.63
C CYS A 408 9.72 -13.42 0.78
N GLY A 409 11.04 -13.47 0.49
CA GLY A 409 11.69 -14.52 -0.29
C GLY A 409 11.28 -14.53 -1.77
N ALA A 410 10.68 -13.46 -2.27
CA ALA A 410 10.44 -13.25 -3.69
C ALA A 410 11.56 -12.37 -4.27
N LEU A 411 12.12 -12.81 -5.39
CA LEU A 411 13.27 -12.12 -6.01
C LEU A 411 12.88 -11.16 -7.14
N ASN A 412 11.59 -10.98 -7.40
CA ASN A 412 11.10 -10.05 -8.42
C ASN A 412 11.08 -8.60 -7.89
N THR A 413 12.23 -8.15 -7.43
CA THR A 413 12.47 -6.77 -6.99
C THR A 413 13.58 -6.13 -7.81
N PRO A 414 13.40 -4.89 -8.29
CA PRO A 414 14.43 -4.15 -9.01
C PRO A 414 15.50 -3.58 -8.08
N LEU A 415 15.38 -3.81 -6.77
CA LEU A 415 16.28 -3.25 -5.76
C LEU A 415 17.51 -4.12 -5.51
N LEU A 416 17.56 -5.37 -5.99
CA LEU A 416 18.69 -6.27 -5.78
C LEU A 416 20.02 -5.61 -6.19
N GLY A 417 21.01 -5.64 -5.28
CA GLY A 417 22.32 -5.02 -5.45
C GLY A 417 22.33 -3.49 -5.26
N GLN A 418 21.19 -2.84 -5.07
CA GLN A 418 21.16 -1.40 -4.79
C GLN A 418 21.42 -1.13 -3.30
N GLU A 419 22.15 -0.04 -3.02
CA GLU A 419 22.29 0.50 -1.68
C GLU A 419 21.11 1.42 -1.37
N LEU A 420 20.44 1.17 -0.25
CA LEU A 420 19.37 1.99 0.30
C LEU A 420 19.83 2.64 1.61
N CYS A 421 19.35 3.86 1.81
CA CYS A 421 19.55 4.60 3.05
C CYS A 421 18.38 4.36 4.00
N GLY A 422 18.70 4.21 5.27
CA GLY A 422 17.74 4.08 6.33
C GLY A 422 17.46 2.65 6.75
N SER A 423 17.17 2.51 8.05
CA SER A 423 16.67 1.26 8.65
C SER A 423 15.50 1.55 9.59
N VAL A 424 14.62 0.58 9.70
CA VAL A 424 13.39 0.67 10.52
C VAL A 424 13.52 -0.14 11.79
N THR A 425 12.98 0.38 12.88
CA THR A 425 12.69 -0.39 14.10
C THR A 425 11.19 -0.33 14.37
N LEU A 426 10.50 -1.46 14.18
CA LEU A 426 9.07 -1.64 14.36
C LEU A 426 8.82 -3.10 14.83
N PRO A 427 7.93 -3.38 15.78
CA PRO A 427 7.36 -2.41 16.73
C PRO A 427 8.44 -1.81 17.64
N LEU A 428 8.16 -0.66 18.22
CA LEU A 428 9.01 -0.11 19.28
C LEU A 428 8.90 -1.00 20.53
N GLN A 429 10.02 -1.55 21.00
CA GLN A 429 10.09 -2.46 22.16
C GLN A 429 11.08 -1.97 23.22
#